data_75b6a892df83cc562514d1f6ad93a8ae
#
_entry.id   75b6a892df83cc562514d1f6ad93a8ae
#
_cell.length_a   1.000
_cell.length_b   1.000
_cell.length_c   1.000
_cell.angle_alpha   90.00
_cell.angle_beta   90.00
_cell.angle_gamma   90.00
#
_symmetry.space_group_name_H-M   'P 1'
#
loop_
_entity.id
_entity.type
_entity.pdbx_description
1 polymer ?
#
loop_
_entity_poly.entity_id
_entity_poly.type
_entity_poly.pdbx_seq_one_letter_code
_entity_poly.pdbx_strand_id
1 'polypeptide(L)'
;MCDLHCVKQGGGELLDMDWGRLNWRVNGKAMPGAEMSFGLVTIAAGQRNPLHSHPNCEEILHVLSGSCDHKLGDEIIRMNPGDTIRIPRGVRHCALALGDQPLQAVISFSSPDRQTVVHE
;
A
#
# COMPACT_ATOMS: atom_id res chain seq x y z
N MET A 1 -16.74 18.33 -2.49
CA MET A 1 -15.53 19.14 -2.31
C MET A 1 -14.62 18.50 -1.29
N CYS A 2 -13.36 18.41 -1.59
CA CYS A 2 -12.37 17.87 -0.66
C CYS A 2 -11.91 18.98 0.27
N ASP A 3 -12.01 18.73 1.58
CA ASP A 3 -11.37 19.56 2.58
C ASP A 3 -9.85 19.42 2.43
N LEU A 4 -9.09 20.49 2.63
CA LEU A 4 -7.63 20.44 2.55
C LEU A 4 -7.00 19.57 3.64
N HIS A 5 -7.79 19.18 4.65
CA HIS A 5 -7.30 18.41 5.79
C HIS A 5 -8.10 17.13 6.05
N CYS A 6 -9.20 16.90 5.33
CA CYS A 6 -10.06 15.76 5.60
C CYS A 6 -10.64 15.17 4.31
N VAL A 7 -10.52 13.87 4.15
CA VAL A 7 -11.21 13.12 3.11
C VAL A 7 -12.25 12.22 3.76
N LYS A 8 -13.50 12.35 3.32
CA LYS A 8 -14.62 11.61 3.90
C LYS A 8 -14.69 10.19 3.36
N GLN A 9 -15.47 9.33 4.02
CA GLN A 9 -15.73 7.99 3.54
C GLN A 9 -16.28 8.06 2.09
N GLY A 10 -15.80 7.18 1.23
CA GLY A 10 -16.18 7.16 -0.19
C GLY A 10 -15.39 8.14 -1.04
N GLY A 11 -14.61 9.03 -0.44
CA GLY A 11 -13.72 9.94 -1.16
C GLY A 11 -12.36 9.31 -1.44
N GLY A 12 -11.46 10.14 -1.97
CA GLY A 12 -10.13 9.69 -2.35
C GLY A 12 -10.08 9.22 -3.79
N GLU A 13 -8.89 8.82 -4.23
CA GLU A 13 -8.65 8.32 -5.57
C GLU A 13 -8.65 6.79 -5.57
N LEU A 14 -9.54 6.20 -6.36
CA LEU A 14 -9.64 4.74 -6.51
C LEU A 14 -8.95 4.32 -7.80
N LEU A 15 -7.98 3.41 -7.70
CA LEU A 15 -7.27 2.84 -8.84
C LEU A 15 -7.49 1.34 -8.84
N ASP A 16 -8.22 0.82 -9.83
CA ASP A 16 -8.44 -0.60 -10.01
C ASP A 16 -7.28 -1.21 -10.80
N MET A 17 -6.75 -2.32 -10.29
CA MET A 17 -5.67 -3.10 -10.88
C MET A 17 -6.13 -4.53 -11.10
N ASP A 18 -5.43 -5.28 -11.94
CA ASP A 18 -5.73 -6.70 -12.16
C ASP A 18 -5.68 -7.51 -10.87
N TRP A 19 -4.84 -7.11 -9.94
CA TRP A 19 -4.62 -7.84 -8.68
C TRP A 19 -5.45 -7.29 -7.51
N GLY A 20 -6.12 -6.14 -7.66
CA GLY A 20 -6.86 -5.53 -6.56
C GLY A 20 -7.09 -4.04 -6.76
N ARG A 21 -6.96 -3.27 -5.67
CA ARG A 21 -7.32 -1.86 -5.69
C ARG A 21 -6.45 -1.05 -4.74
N LEU A 22 -6.12 0.17 -5.17
CA LEU A 22 -5.54 1.21 -4.31
C LEU A 22 -6.59 2.30 -4.11
N ASN A 23 -6.67 2.80 -2.88
CA ASN A 23 -7.49 3.97 -2.55
C ASN A 23 -6.60 4.98 -1.84
N TRP A 24 -6.20 6.04 -2.57
CA TRP A 24 -5.36 7.10 -2.00
C TRP A 24 -6.22 8.06 -1.22
N ARG A 25 -5.89 8.22 0.06
CA ARG A 25 -6.62 9.10 0.98
C ARG A 25 -5.89 10.42 1.16
N VAL A 26 -4.58 10.40 1.28
CA VAL A 26 -3.73 11.58 1.46
C VAL A 26 -2.52 11.46 0.55
N ASN A 27 -2.23 12.48 -0.21
CA ASN A 27 -0.97 12.70 -0.92
C ASN A 27 -0.85 14.17 -1.28
N GLY A 28 0.28 14.55 -1.87
CA GLY A 28 0.52 15.97 -2.21
C GLY A 28 -0.40 16.49 -3.29
N LYS A 29 -0.89 15.61 -4.18
CA LYS A 29 -1.82 16.00 -5.25
C LYS A 29 -3.21 16.30 -4.68
N ALA A 30 -3.72 15.43 -3.80
CA ALA A 30 -5.06 15.55 -3.23
C ALA A 30 -5.11 16.60 -2.12
N MET A 31 -4.04 16.72 -1.35
CA MET A 31 -3.93 17.64 -0.22
C MET A 31 -2.63 18.44 -0.32
N PRO A 32 -2.63 19.57 -1.06
CA PRO A 32 -1.41 20.38 -1.22
C PRO A 32 -0.81 20.76 0.14
N GLY A 33 0.50 20.55 0.29
CA GLY A 33 1.19 20.78 1.56
C GLY A 33 1.36 19.51 2.41
N ALA A 34 0.72 18.40 2.04
CA ALA A 34 0.95 17.14 2.75
C ALA A 34 2.42 16.71 2.60
N GLU A 35 2.99 16.16 3.66
CA GLU A 35 4.38 15.68 3.68
C GLU A 35 4.45 14.15 3.61
N MET A 36 3.31 13.48 3.60
CA MET A 36 3.18 12.02 3.58
C MET A 36 2.11 11.61 2.59
N SER A 37 2.12 10.34 2.21
CA SER A 37 0.99 9.70 1.54
C SER A 37 0.39 8.63 2.45
N PHE A 38 -0.92 8.45 2.33
CA PHE A 38 -1.67 7.42 3.07
C PHE A 38 -2.75 6.86 2.18
N GLY A 39 -2.87 5.54 2.18
CA GLY A 39 -3.88 4.87 1.37
C GLY A 39 -4.33 3.55 1.96
N LEU A 40 -5.29 2.96 1.27
CA LEU A 40 -5.78 1.63 1.54
C LEU A 40 -5.45 0.75 0.33
N VAL A 41 -5.03 -0.48 0.59
CA VAL A 41 -4.78 -1.45 -0.47
C VAL A 41 -5.61 -2.69 -0.23
N THR A 42 -6.20 -3.19 -1.31
CA THR A 42 -6.89 -4.48 -1.34
C THR A 42 -6.20 -5.34 -2.38
N ILE A 43 -5.78 -6.54 -1.98
CA ILE A 43 -5.23 -7.53 -2.91
C ILE A 43 -6.20 -8.70 -2.93
N ALA A 44 -6.74 -9.02 -4.10
CA ALA A 44 -7.71 -10.10 -4.24
C ALA A 44 -7.10 -11.44 -3.81
N ALA A 45 -7.93 -12.33 -3.28
CA ALA A 45 -7.49 -13.63 -2.80
C ALA A 45 -6.70 -14.37 -3.87
N GLY A 46 -5.53 -14.90 -3.50
CA GLY A 46 -4.65 -15.63 -4.41
C GLY A 46 -3.85 -14.75 -5.38
N GLN A 47 -4.06 -13.45 -5.37
CA GLN A 47 -3.35 -12.52 -6.24
C GLN A 47 -2.17 -11.89 -5.53
N ARG A 48 -1.29 -11.30 -6.30
CA ARG A 48 -0.07 -10.63 -5.85
C ARG A 48 0.07 -9.30 -6.59
N ASN A 49 0.45 -8.24 -5.89
CA ASN A 49 0.87 -7.03 -6.58
C ASN A 49 2.26 -7.23 -7.20
N PRO A 50 2.66 -6.39 -8.18
CA PRO A 50 3.96 -6.55 -8.84
C PRO A 50 5.13 -6.37 -7.86
N LEU A 51 6.23 -7.08 -8.10
CA LEU A 51 7.48 -6.82 -7.40
C LEU A 51 7.94 -5.41 -7.76
N HIS A 52 8.12 -4.56 -6.75
CA HIS A 52 8.42 -3.14 -6.95
C HIS A 52 9.23 -2.57 -5.81
N SER A 53 9.71 -1.36 -6.00
CA SER A 53 10.40 -0.59 -4.96
C SER A 53 9.99 0.88 -5.03
N HIS A 54 10.23 1.61 -3.94
CA HIS A 54 9.99 3.04 -3.85
C HIS A 54 11.32 3.76 -3.62
N PRO A 55 11.88 4.39 -4.66
CA PRO A 55 13.23 4.97 -4.55
C PRO A 55 13.30 6.23 -3.68
N ASN A 56 12.16 6.88 -3.44
CA ASN A 56 12.13 8.17 -2.76
C ASN A 56 11.48 8.16 -1.37
N CYS A 57 11.09 6.99 -0.86
CA CYS A 57 10.43 6.93 0.45
C CYS A 57 10.48 5.53 1.06
N GLU A 58 10.25 5.46 2.36
CA GLU A 58 9.93 4.21 3.02
C GLU A 58 8.42 4.05 3.14
N GLU A 59 7.99 2.83 3.39
CA GLU A 59 6.59 2.46 3.52
C GLU A 59 6.33 1.74 4.83
N ILE A 60 5.19 2.02 5.45
CA ILE A 60 4.63 1.21 6.53
C ILE A 60 3.34 0.59 6.01
N LEU A 61 3.20 -0.72 6.16
CA LEU A 61 1.98 -1.44 5.81
C LEU A 61 1.45 -2.15 7.04
N HIS A 62 0.17 -1.97 7.33
CA HIS A 62 -0.51 -2.59 8.47
C HIS A 62 -1.72 -3.37 7.98
N VAL A 63 -1.76 -4.67 8.29
CA VAL A 63 -2.83 -5.57 7.84
C VAL A 63 -4.08 -5.37 8.69
N LEU A 64 -5.20 -5.11 8.03
CA LEU A 64 -6.52 -5.00 8.67
C LEU A 64 -7.27 -6.32 8.65
N SER A 65 -7.27 -7.02 7.50
CA SER A 65 -7.96 -8.29 7.35
C SER A 65 -7.31 -9.10 6.25
N GLY A 66 -7.54 -10.43 6.27
CA GLY A 66 -6.84 -11.35 5.41
C GLY A 66 -5.42 -11.59 5.88
N SER A 67 -4.68 -12.41 5.14
CA SER A 67 -3.27 -12.73 5.44
C SER A 67 -2.47 -12.71 4.16
N CYS A 68 -1.16 -12.53 4.28
CA CYS A 68 -0.29 -12.52 3.10
C CYS A 68 1.07 -13.11 3.41
N ASP A 69 1.75 -13.53 2.34
CA ASP A 69 3.19 -13.71 2.36
C ASP A 69 3.80 -12.46 1.73
N HIS A 70 4.47 -11.66 2.56
CA HIS A 70 5.10 -10.42 2.13
C HIS A 70 6.57 -10.69 1.80
N LYS A 71 6.95 -10.45 0.54
CA LYS A 71 8.35 -10.55 0.14
C LYS A 71 9.01 -9.21 0.43
N LEU A 72 10.07 -9.23 1.22
CA LEU A 72 10.89 -8.06 1.56
C LEU A 72 12.34 -8.39 1.22
N GLY A 73 12.83 -7.89 0.09
CA GLY A 73 14.11 -8.33 -0.44
C GLY A 73 14.07 -9.84 -0.72
N ASP A 74 14.95 -10.59 -0.06
CA ASP A 74 15.01 -12.05 -0.19
C ASP A 74 14.21 -12.80 0.89
N GLU A 75 13.60 -12.08 1.82
CA GLU A 75 12.83 -12.69 2.91
C GLU A 75 11.35 -12.80 2.54
N ILE A 76 10.72 -13.87 3.03
CA ILE A 76 9.26 -14.03 2.97
C ILE A 76 8.73 -13.98 4.40
N ILE A 77 7.85 -13.01 4.66
CA ILE A 77 7.31 -12.77 6.00
C ILE A 77 5.80 -12.98 5.96
N ARG A 78 5.33 -13.97 6.75
CA ARG A 78 3.89 -14.20 6.90
C ARG A 78 3.30 -13.10 7.78
N MET A 79 2.23 -12.45 7.28
CA MET A 79 1.54 -11.39 8.01
C MET A 79 0.06 -11.73 8.16
N ASN A 80 -0.45 -11.50 9.36
CA ASN A 80 -1.83 -11.71 9.74
C ASN A 80 -2.45 -10.38 10.20
N PRO A 81 -3.78 -10.30 10.38
CA PRO A 81 -4.41 -9.07 10.86
C PRO A 81 -3.73 -8.53 12.14
N GLY A 82 -3.43 -7.25 12.13
CA GLY A 82 -2.73 -6.58 13.22
C GLY A 82 -1.20 -6.51 13.06
N ASP A 83 -0.64 -7.22 12.10
CA ASP A 83 0.80 -7.18 11.85
C ASP A 83 1.18 -5.95 11.04
N THR A 84 2.37 -5.41 11.33
CA THR A 84 2.90 -4.21 10.67
C THR A 84 4.30 -4.49 10.14
N ILE A 85 4.57 -4.07 8.91
CA ILE A 85 5.90 -4.18 8.32
C ILE A 85 6.39 -2.79 7.92
N ARG A 86 7.69 -2.55 8.14
CA ARG A 86 8.40 -1.39 7.61
C ARG A 86 9.20 -1.84 6.40
N ILE A 87 8.98 -1.16 5.28
CA ILE A 87 9.69 -1.42 4.04
C ILE A 87 10.66 -0.26 3.80
N PRO A 88 11.97 -0.47 3.96
CA PRO A 88 12.94 0.59 3.77
C PRO A 88 12.95 1.12 2.33
N ARG A 89 13.40 2.35 2.17
CA ARG A 89 13.56 2.97 0.86
C ARG A 89 14.35 2.06 -0.08
N GLY A 90 13.84 1.87 -1.30
CA GLY A 90 14.54 1.16 -2.36
C GLY A 90 14.51 -0.36 -2.26
N VAL A 91 13.95 -0.95 -1.22
CA VAL A 91 13.88 -2.40 -1.08
C VAL A 91 12.75 -2.96 -1.94
N ARG A 92 13.04 -3.98 -2.72
CA ARG A 92 12.06 -4.67 -3.57
C ARG A 92 11.10 -5.46 -2.70
N HIS A 93 9.82 -5.35 -3.01
CA HIS A 93 8.78 -6.01 -2.20
C HIS A 93 7.52 -6.26 -3.00
N CYS A 94 6.72 -7.19 -2.52
CA CYS A 94 5.37 -7.48 -2.99
C CYS A 94 4.65 -8.33 -1.94
N ALA A 95 3.33 -8.41 -2.04
CA ALA A 95 2.52 -9.20 -1.13
C ALA A 95 1.62 -10.14 -1.91
N LEU A 96 1.58 -11.40 -1.48
CA LEU A 96 0.69 -12.44 -2.01
C LEU A 96 -0.43 -12.67 -1.01
N ALA A 97 -1.67 -12.39 -1.40
CA ALA A 97 -2.84 -12.63 -0.56
C ALA A 97 -3.12 -14.12 -0.46
N LEU A 98 -3.22 -14.64 0.75
CA LEU A 98 -3.36 -16.06 1.03
C LEU A 98 -4.82 -16.42 1.32
N GLY A 99 -5.14 -17.70 1.13
CA GLY A 99 -6.46 -18.23 1.42
C GLY A 99 -7.51 -17.75 0.44
N ASP A 100 -8.75 -17.69 0.89
CA ASP A 100 -9.92 -17.34 0.10
C ASP A 100 -10.47 -15.94 0.41
N GLN A 101 -9.75 -15.17 1.23
CA GLN A 101 -10.10 -13.81 1.61
C GLN A 101 -9.15 -12.81 0.96
N PRO A 102 -9.62 -11.63 0.55
CA PRO A 102 -8.70 -10.59 0.10
C PRO A 102 -7.86 -10.07 1.27
N LEU A 103 -6.66 -9.61 0.95
CA LEU A 103 -5.86 -8.84 1.89
C LEU A 103 -6.35 -7.40 1.89
N GLN A 104 -6.60 -6.85 3.07
CA GLN A 104 -6.88 -5.43 3.23
C GLN A 104 -5.89 -4.83 4.21
N ALA A 105 -5.24 -3.76 3.80
CA ALA A 105 -4.19 -3.13 4.59
C ALA A 105 -4.22 -1.61 4.42
N VAL A 106 -3.67 -0.92 5.41
CA VAL A 106 -3.37 0.50 5.29
C VAL A 106 -1.90 0.67 4.97
N ILE A 107 -1.58 1.62 4.13
CA ILE A 107 -0.22 1.91 3.70
C ILE A 107 0.07 3.39 3.88
N SER A 108 1.26 3.70 4.40
CA SER A 108 1.73 5.08 4.53
C SER A 108 3.17 5.17 4.02
N PHE A 109 3.49 6.33 3.46
CA PHE A 109 4.78 6.58 2.81
C PHE A 109 5.35 7.90 3.31
N SER A 110 6.67 7.95 3.44
CA SER A 110 7.39 9.13 3.92
C SER A 110 7.60 10.20 2.83
N SER A 111 6.72 10.23 1.84
CA SER A 111 6.72 11.22 0.77
C SER A 111 5.29 11.52 0.35
N PRO A 112 4.97 12.78 0.04
CA PRO A 112 3.67 13.12 -0.54
C PRO A 112 3.53 12.72 -2.00
N ASP A 113 4.64 12.34 -2.64
CA ASP A 113 4.72 12.00 -4.06
C ASP A 113 5.50 10.70 -4.23
N ARG A 114 4.89 9.60 -3.79
CA ARG A 114 5.49 8.27 -3.85
C ARG A 114 5.85 7.88 -5.28
N GLN A 115 7.10 7.54 -5.51
CA GLN A 115 7.57 6.98 -6.77
C GLN A 115 7.62 5.46 -6.67
N THR A 116 7.41 4.79 -7.80
CA THR A 116 7.40 3.34 -7.86
C THR A 116 8.18 2.88 -9.09
N VAL A 117 9.06 1.90 -8.88
CA VAL A 117 9.78 1.21 -9.95
C VAL A 117 9.35 -0.25 -9.93
N VAL A 118 8.82 -0.74 -11.05
CA VAL A 118 8.41 -2.13 -11.19
C VAL A 118 9.60 -2.95 -11.69
N HIS A 119 9.82 -4.13 -11.08
CA HIS A 119 11.00 -5.00 -11.32
C HIS A 119 10.63 -6.31 -12.01
N GLU A 120 9.52 -6.35 -12.72
CA GLU A 120 9.12 -7.54 -13.49
C GLU A 120 8.36 -7.20 -14.77
#